data_1499e6e51bc488edefb0951cbf2f5de4
#
_entry.id   1499e6e51bc488edefb0951cbf2f5de4
#
_cell.length_a   1.000
_cell.length_b   1.000
_cell.length_c   1.000
_cell.angle_alpha   90.00
_cell.angle_beta   90.00
_cell.angle_gamma   90.00
#
_symmetry.space_group_name_H-M   'P 1'
#
loop_
_entity.id
_entity.type
_entity.pdbx_description
1 polymer ?
#
loop_
_entity_poly.entity_id
_entity_poly.type
_entity_poly.pdbx_seq_one_letter_code
_entity_poly.pdbx_strand_id
1 'polypeptide(L)'
;MTTIAPEQLTLNLTPLVEPIYETGMTLEERFEAFHAANPHVADALESLAAQWLSRHRKVGVKSLGETLRWASGIQTDGDPYRINNSYLSRYARLLIERHPEWADSIETRSLATERAA
;
A
#
# COMPACT_ATOMS: atom_id res chain seq x y z
N MET A 1 -20.91 -0.40 21.93
CA MET A 1 -19.53 -0.30 21.46
C MET A 1 -19.52 -0.13 19.96
N THR A 2 -18.71 0.73 19.50
CA THR A 2 -18.68 1.04 18.08
C THR A 2 -17.46 0.44 17.45
N THR A 3 -17.67 -0.38 16.44
CA THR A 3 -16.58 -0.89 15.62
C THR A 3 -16.30 0.17 14.56
N ILE A 4 -15.05 0.48 14.37
CA ILE A 4 -14.68 1.42 13.31
C ILE A 4 -14.91 0.71 11.98
N ALA A 5 -15.89 1.19 11.24
CA ALA A 5 -16.16 0.67 9.91
C ALA A 5 -15.13 1.21 8.94
N PRO A 6 -14.84 0.49 7.85
CA PRO A 6 -13.87 0.97 6.85
C PRO A 6 -14.19 2.37 6.36
N GLU A 7 -15.46 2.71 6.24
CA GLU A 7 -15.85 4.03 5.76
C GLU A 7 -15.60 5.13 6.76
N GLN A 8 -15.28 4.78 8.01
CA GLN A 8 -14.92 5.75 9.03
C GLN A 8 -13.44 6.09 9.00
N LEU A 9 -12.66 5.33 8.24
CA LEU A 9 -11.28 5.66 8.02
C LEU A 9 -11.20 6.84 7.06
N THR A 10 -10.47 7.86 7.46
CA THR A 10 -10.28 9.02 6.60
C THR A 10 -9.17 8.69 5.62
N LEU A 11 -9.53 8.02 4.54
CA LEU A 11 -8.60 7.71 3.47
C LEU A 11 -8.81 8.66 2.32
N ASN A 12 -7.71 9.15 1.77
CA ASN A 12 -7.76 9.93 0.55
C ASN A 12 -7.81 8.93 -0.62
N LEU A 13 -8.99 8.78 -1.20
CA LEU A 13 -9.23 7.84 -2.29
C LEU A 13 -9.31 8.55 -3.64
N THR A 14 -8.50 9.57 -3.81
CA THR A 14 -8.35 10.24 -5.10
C THR A 14 -8.00 9.20 -6.16
N PRO A 15 -8.60 9.26 -7.36
CA PRO A 15 -8.28 8.32 -8.43
C PRO A 15 -6.78 8.29 -8.72
N LEU A 16 -6.29 7.09 -9.06
CA LEU A 16 -4.89 6.92 -9.37
C LEU A 16 -4.54 7.63 -10.67
N VAL A 17 -3.36 8.24 -10.67
CA VAL A 17 -2.79 8.85 -11.86
C VAL A 17 -1.71 7.91 -12.37
N GLU A 18 -1.82 7.48 -13.62
CA GLU A 18 -0.80 6.63 -14.22
C GLU A 18 0.29 7.52 -14.78
N PRO A 19 1.50 7.46 -14.26
CA PRO A 19 2.57 8.29 -14.77
C PRO A 19 3.01 7.81 -16.15
N ILE A 20 3.71 8.68 -16.88
CA ILE A 20 4.29 8.31 -18.15
C ILE A 20 5.63 7.68 -17.86
N TYR A 21 5.78 6.40 -18.21
CA TYR A 21 7.03 5.69 -17.99
C TYR A 21 7.88 5.79 -19.25
N GLU A 22 9.13 6.15 -19.08
CA GLU A 22 10.06 6.24 -20.20
C GLU A 22 10.71 4.88 -20.44
N THR A 23 11.10 4.64 -21.70
CA THR A 23 11.80 3.43 -22.06
C THR A 23 13.10 3.32 -21.27
N GLY A 24 13.36 2.16 -20.72
CA GLY A 24 14.59 1.93 -19.99
C GLY A 24 14.53 2.25 -18.51
N MET A 25 13.41 2.74 -18.01
CA MET A 25 13.28 2.97 -16.58
C MET A 25 13.33 1.64 -15.83
N THR A 26 14.09 1.65 -14.73
CA THR A 26 14.12 0.49 -13.83
C THR A 26 12.81 0.40 -13.06
N LEU A 27 12.59 -0.75 -12.42
CA LEU A 27 11.40 -0.91 -11.59
C LEU A 27 11.39 0.11 -10.45
N GLU A 28 12.57 0.38 -9.87
CA GLU A 28 12.66 1.38 -8.81
C GLU A 28 12.27 2.77 -9.31
N GLU A 29 12.74 3.13 -10.50
CA GLU A 29 12.39 4.42 -11.09
C GLU A 29 10.92 4.52 -11.42
N ARG A 30 10.32 3.42 -11.87
CA ARG A 30 8.89 3.39 -12.15
C ARG A 30 8.09 3.54 -10.86
N PHE A 31 8.52 2.87 -9.80
CA PHE A 31 7.86 3.00 -8.51
C PHE A 31 7.94 4.44 -8.00
N GLU A 32 9.11 5.06 -8.11
CA GLU A 32 9.29 6.44 -7.68
C GLU A 32 8.35 7.37 -8.45
N ALA A 33 8.22 7.15 -9.75
CA ALA A 33 7.32 7.95 -10.57
C ALA A 33 5.87 7.75 -10.15
N PHE A 34 5.47 6.50 -9.88
CA PHE A 34 4.12 6.20 -9.44
C PHE A 34 3.83 6.84 -8.09
N HIS A 35 4.77 6.70 -7.16
CA HIS A 35 4.61 7.28 -5.82
C HIS A 35 4.53 8.80 -5.89
N ALA A 36 5.36 9.43 -6.73
CA ALA A 36 5.33 10.87 -6.89
C ALA A 36 3.99 11.36 -7.45
N ALA A 37 3.42 10.59 -8.38
CA ALA A 37 2.14 10.93 -8.98
C ALA A 37 0.96 10.63 -8.05
N ASN A 38 1.14 9.71 -7.10
CA ASN A 38 0.08 9.25 -6.22
C ASN A 38 0.54 9.18 -4.76
N PRO A 39 0.93 10.32 -4.17
CA PRO A 39 1.44 10.29 -2.79
C PRO A 39 0.42 9.81 -1.77
N HIS A 40 -0.86 9.95 -2.09
CA HIS A 40 -1.93 9.52 -1.18
C HIS A 40 -1.98 8.00 -1.00
N VAL A 41 -1.40 7.22 -1.92
CA VAL A 41 -1.40 5.76 -1.78
C VAL A 41 -0.58 5.34 -0.58
N ALA A 42 0.64 5.89 -0.45
CA ALA A 42 1.49 5.57 0.70
C ALA A 42 0.81 5.96 2.01
N ASP A 43 0.17 7.13 2.03
CA ASP A 43 -0.51 7.59 3.23
C ASP A 43 -1.69 6.68 3.60
N ALA A 44 -2.42 6.21 2.60
CA ALA A 44 -3.53 5.30 2.84
C ALA A 44 -3.03 3.95 3.38
N LEU A 45 -1.97 3.40 2.78
CA LEU A 45 -1.40 2.15 3.26
C LEU A 45 -0.88 2.30 4.68
N GLU A 46 -0.26 3.44 4.97
CA GLU A 46 0.24 3.73 6.31
C GLU A 46 -0.89 3.75 7.33
N SER A 47 -2.00 4.40 7.00
CA SER A 47 -3.16 4.47 7.90
C SER A 47 -3.75 3.10 8.17
N LEU A 48 -3.87 2.28 7.13
CA LEU A 48 -4.39 0.93 7.29
C LEU A 48 -3.45 0.07 8.11
N ALA A 49 -2.14 0.19 7.89
CA ALA A 49 -1.15 -0.56 8.66
C ALA A 49 -1.19 -0.15 10.12
N ALA A 50 -1.24 1.14 10.40
CA ALA A 50 -1.28 1.63 11.78
C ALA A 50 -2.51 1.10 12.51
N GLN A 51 -3.65 1.10 11.83
CA GLN A 51 -4.88 0.61 12.44
C GLN A 51 -4.81 -0.88 12.73
N TRP A 52 -4.31 -1.67 11.77
CA TRP A 52 -4.20 -3.11 11.97
C TRP A 52 -3.21 -3.42 13.09
N LEU A 53 -2.04 -2.76 13.08
CA LEU A 53 -0.98 -3.03 14.04
C LEU A 53 -1.30 -2.52 15.44
N SER A 54 -2.37 -1.72 15.60
CA SER A 54 -2.83 -1.35 16.94
C SER A 54 -3.44 -2.54 17.67
N ARG A 55 -3.81 -3.60 16.95
CA ARG A 55 -4.45 -4.78 17.53
C ARG A 55 -3.75 -6.09 17.20
N HIS A 56 -2.85 -6.07 16.23
CA HIS A 56 -2.19 -7.28 15.75
C HIS A 56 -0.70 -7.04 15.66
N ARG A 57 0.06 -8.10 15.68
CA ARG A 57 1.52 -7.99 15.68
C ARG A 57 2.11 -7.87 14.29
N LYS A 58 1.43 -8.41 13.29
CA LYS A 58 1.95 -8.45 11.94
C LYS A 58 0.88 -8.14 10.92
N VAL A 59 1.31 -7.62 9.79
CA VAL A 59 0.42 -7.34 8.67
C VAL A 59 1.18 -7.63 7.38
N GLY A 60 0.49 -8.22 6.41
CA GLY A 60 1.06 -8.45 5.09
C GLY A 60 0.83 -7.23 4.20
N VAL A 61 1.86 -6.82 3.47
CA VAL A 61 1.70 -5.68 2.57
C VAL A 61 0.69 -5.98 1.47
N LYS A 62 0.59 -7.23 1.06
CA LYS A 62 -0.40 -7.61 0.07
C LYS A 62 -1.81 -7.44 0.61
N SER A 63 -2.02 -7.77 1.88
CA SER A 63 -3.32 -7.57 2.52
C SER A 63 -3.68 -6.10 2.58
N LEU A 64 -2.70 -5.25 2.83
CA LEU A 64 -2.94 -3.81 2.83
C LEU A 64 -3.37 -3.33 1.45
N GLY A 65 -2.71 -3.82 0.41
CA GLY A 65 -3.07 -3.47 -0.97
C GLY A 65 -4.47 -3.95 -1.34
N GLU A 66 -4.82 -5.17 -0.93
CA GLU A 66 -6.15 -5.69 -1.20
C GLU A 66 -7.22 -4.91 -0.44
N THR A 67 -6.93 -4.53 0.80
CA THR A 67 -7.86 -3.74 1.60
C THR A 67 -8.08 -2.37 0.96
N LEU A 68 -7.02 -1.75 0.48
CA LEU A 68 -7.13 -0.45 -0.19
C LEU A 68 -7.92 -0.58 -1.48
N ARG A 69 -7.70 -1.65 -2.23
CA ARG A 69 -8.45 -1.91 -3.45
C ARG A 69 -9.94 -2.06 -3.14
N TRP A 70 -10.26 -2.81 -2.11
CA TRP A 70 -11.64 -2.99 -1.68
C TRP A 70 -12.27 -1.66 -1.28
N ALA A 71 -11.57 -0.89 -0.42
CA ALA A 71 -12.09 0.38 0.07
C ALA A 71 -12.36 1.35 -1.08
N SER A 72 -11.42 1.46 -2.01
CA SER A 72 -11.58 2.36 -3.14
C SER A 72 -12.74 1.92 -4.05
N GLY A 73 -12.92 0.61 -4.21
CA GLY A 73 -14.01 0.10 -5.04
C GLY A 73 -15.39 0.28 -4.43
N ILE A 74 -15.46 0.32 -3.10
CA ILE A 74 -16.73 0.47 -2.40
C ILE A 74 -17.08 1.93 -2.16
N GLN A 75 -16.09 2.74 -1.83
CA GLN A 75 -16.31 4.11 -1.38
C GLN A 75 -16.26 5.15 -2.49
N THR A 76 -15.89 4.74 -3.68
CA THR A 76 -15.85 5.66 -4.81
C THR A 76 -16.61 5.07 -5.99
N ASP A 77 -16.94 5.93 -6.94
CA ASP A 77 -17.57 5.51 -8.19
C ASP A 77 -16.54 5.19 -9.26
N GLY A 78 -15.26 5.39 -8.95
CA GLY A 78 -14.19 5.14 -9.91
C GLY A 78 -13.71 3.70 -9.86
N ASP A 79 -12.69 3.42 -10.66
CA ASP A 79 -12.09 2.08 -10.67
C ASP A 79 -11.40 1.79 -9.36
N PRO A 80 -11.46 0.55 -8.87
CA PRO A 80 -10.69 0.15 -7.70
C PRO A 80 -9.20 0.34 -7.95
N TYR A 81 -8.46 0.65 -6.87
CA TYR A 81 -7.02 0.80 -6.98
C TYR A 81 -6.37 -0.53 -7.30
N ARG A 82 -5.68 -0.59 -8.40
CA ARG A 82 -4.92 -1.77 -8.81
C ARG A 82 -3.45 -1.43 -8.75
N ILE A 83 -2.83 -1.80 -7.66
CA ILE A 83 -1.43 -1.48 -7.44
C ILE A 83 -0.59 -2.69 -7.81
N ASN A 84 0.42 -2.46 -8.64
CA ASN A 84 1.34 -3.50 -9.07
C ASN A 84 1.95 -4.17 -7.85
N ASN A 85 1.95 -5.50 -7.83
CA ASN A 85 2.51 -6.26 -6.71
C ASN A 85 3.98 -5.91 -6.48
N SER A 86 4.71 -5.62 -7.54
CA SER A 86 6.10 -5.21 -7.39
C SER A 86 6.25 -3.90 -6.63
N TYR A 87 5.24 -3.04 -6.73
CA TYR A 87 5.25 -1.78 -5.99
C TYR A 87 4.92 -2.00 -4.52
N LEU A 88 4.12 -3.01 -4.21
CA LEU A 88 3.75 -3.27 -2.82
C LEU A 88 4.95 -3.59 -1.95
N SER A 89 5.94 -4.33 -2.48
CA SER A 89 7.17 -4.58 -1.74
C SER A 89 7.89 -3.29 -1.43
N ARG A 90 7.88 -2.36 -2.35
CA ARG A 90 8.55 -1.08 -2.16
C ARG A 90 7.79 -0.18 -1.21
N TYR A 91 6.47 -0.26 -1.23
CA TYR A 91 5.67 0.44 -0.23
C TYR A 91 5.94 -0.11 1.17
N ALA A 92 6.16 -1.43 1.29
CA ALA A 92 6.50 -2.00 2.59
C ALA A 92 7.80 -1.38 3.11
N ARG A 93 8.81 -1.22 2.26
CA ARG A 93 10.06 -0.58 2.66
C ARG A 93 9.83 0.88 3.05
N LEU A 94 9.01 1.58 2.30
CA LEU A 94 8.71 2.97 2.58
C LEU A 94 8.01 3.11 3.94
N LEU A 95 7.07 2.22 4.24
CA LEU A 95 6.39 2.24 5.52
C LEU A 95 7.37 1.97 6.66
N ILE A 96 8.32 1.05 6.47
CA ILE A 96 9.33 0.77 7.47
C ILE A 96 10.28 1.95 7.64
N GLU A 97 10.57 2.68 6.57
CA GLU A 97 11.37 3.90 6.68
C GLU A 97 10.66 4.96 7.52
N ARG A 98 9.35 5.08 7.32
CA ARG A 98 8.55 6.04 8.09
C ARG A 98 8.36 5.59 9.53
N HIS A 99 8.32 4.28 9.74
CA HIS A 99 8.07 3.67 11.05
C HIS A 99 9.06 2.53 11.27
N PRO A 100 10.30 2.85 11.67
CA PRO A 100 11.31 1.79 11.88
C PRO A 100 10.85 0.70 12.85
N GLU A 101 9.95 1.04 13.77
CA GLU A 101 9.42 0.05 14.71
C GLU A 101 8.57 -1.03 14.02
N TRP A 102 8.20 -0.82 12.76
CA TRP A 102 7.42 -1.79 12.01
C TRP A 102 8.27 -2.80 11.24
N ALA A 103 9.59 -2.74 11.40
CA ALA A 103 10.49 -3.58 10.61
C ALA A 103 10.16 -5.06 10.71
N ASP A 104 9.78 -5.52 11.89
CA ASP A 104 9.43 -6.93 12.10
C ASP A 104 7.93 -7.18 12.01
N SER A 105 7.16 -6.14 11.73
CA SER A 105 5.70 -6.25 11.71
C SER A 105 5.13 -6.33 10.30
N ILE A 106 5.83 -5.82 9.32
CA ILE A 106 5.32 -5.82 7.94
C ILE A 106 5.95 -6.95 7.16
N GLU A 107 5.10 -7.81 6.62
CA GLU A 107 5.54 -8.97 5.85
C GLU A 107 5.42 -8.70 4.35
N THR A 108 6.44 -9.10 3.61
CA THR A 108 6.46 -8.99 2.17
C THR A 108 6.52 -10.39 1.58
N ARG A 109 5.39 -10.90 1.14
CA ARG A 109 5.33 -12.27 0.63
C ARG A 109 6.19 -12.46 -0.61
N SER A 110 6.34 -11.39 -1.40
CA SER A 110 7.19 -11.48 -2.58
C SER A 110 8.62 -11.83 -2.23
N LEU A 111 9.14 -11.29 -1.11
CA LEU A 111 10.50 -11.63 -0.69
C LEU A 111 10.61 -13.10 -0.27
N ALA A 112 9.58 -13.60 0.43
CA ALA A 112 9.56 -15.01 0.81
C ALA A 112 9.55 -15.89 -0.43
N THR A 113 8.77 -15.54 -1.43
CA THR A 113 8.68 -16.27 -2.67
C THR A 113 10.02 -16.28 -3.40
N GLU A 114 10.68 -15.13 -3.46
CA GLU A 114 11.98 -15.03 -4.11
C GLU A 114 13.01 -15.91 -3.42
N ARG A 115 12.99 -15.93 -2.11
CA ARG A 115 13.95 -16.77 -1.36
C ARG A 115 13.66 -18.25 -1.54
N ALA A 116 12.41 -18.61 -1.76
CA ALA A 116 12.03 -20.00 -1.94
C ALA A 116 12.41 -20.51 -3.33
N ALA A 117 12.55 -19.61 -4.27
CA ALA A 117 12.96 -19.97 -5.62
C ALA A 117 14.49 -20.16 -5.66
#